data_2daca71fc34c292c2f4e2bb508385abb
#
_entry.id   2daca71fc34c292c2f4e2bb508385abb
#
_cell.length_a   1.000
_cell.length_b   1.000
_cell.length_c   1.000
_cell.angle_alpha   90.00
_cell.angle_beta   90.00
_cell.angle_gamma   90.00
#
_symmetry.space_group_name_H-M   'P 1'
#
loop_
_entity.id
_entity.type
_entity.pdbx_description
1 polymer ?
#
loop_
_entity_poly.entity_id
_entity_poly.type
_entity_poly.pdbx_seq_one_letter_code
_entity_poly.pdbx_strand_id
1 'polypeptide(L)'
;REQNTTLFDTRCVVLGYGRCGSALCRRLAALGAKVTASARRREQLARIYADGHTPCDINKLSPALDGCEVVFNTVPAPVLPEELLRRLPPEALVVELASAPGGCDAAVAEAMGLRYRNAPGLPGKAAPRTAGEYLGQVIRGLPHWEE
;
A
#
# COMPACT_ATOMS: atom_id res chain seq x y z
N ARG A 1 8.52 15.23 17.89
CA ARG A 1 8.52 14.31 17.49
C ARG A 1 8.72 14.20 16.26
N GLU A 2 9.08 13.44 15.91
CA GLU A 2 9.39 13.43 14.74
C GLU A 2 8.54 12.68 13.99
N GLN A 3 7.96 13.25 13.13
CA GLN A 3 7.05 12.66 12.26
C GLN A 3 7.66 11.65 11.42
N ASN A 4 8.90 11.71 11.19
CA ASN A 4 9.54 10.77 10.35
C ASN A 4 9.49 9.39 10.85
N THR A 5 9.33 9.22 12.14
CA THR A 5 9.31 7.90 12.70
C THR A 5 7.97 7.23 12.54
N THR A 6 7.00 7.92 11.99
CA THR A 6 5.68 7.33 11.85
C THR A 6 5.66 6.12 10.94
N LEU A 7 6.61 6.02 9.98
CA LEU A 7 6.65 4.85 9.11
C LEU A 7 7.61 3.78 9.57
N PHE A 8 8.42 4.05 10.57
CA PHE A 8 9.37 3.08 11.03
C PHE A 8 8.62 1.87 11.63
N ASP A 9 8.97 0.68 11.19
CA ASP A 9 8.33 -0.56 11.61
C ASP A 9 6.87 -0.68 11.21
N THR A 10 6.32 0.26 10.48
CA THR A 10 4.94 0.16 10.01
C THR A 10 4.83 -0.96 8.98
N ARG A 11 3.81 -1.79 9.13
CA ARG A 11 3.60 -2.90 8.20
C ARG A 11 2.79 -2.42 7.02
N CYS A 12 3.40 -2.45 5.86
CA CYS A 12 2.80 -1.97 4.62
C CYS A 12 2.70 -3.09 3.62
N VAL A 13 1.58 -3.14 2.92
CA VAL A 13 1.41 -4.06 1.80
C VAL A 13 1.21 -3.22 0.55
N VAL A 14 1.99 -3.51 -0.48
CA VAL A 14 1.87 -2.82 -1.76
C VAL A 14 1.36 -3.85 -2.77
N LEU A 15 0.21 -3.56 -3.39
CA LEU A 15 -0.37 -4.43 -4.39
C LEU A 15 0.14 -4.02 -5.75
N GLY A 16 0.84 -4.93 -6.40
CA GLY A 16 1.44 -4.68 -7.71
C GLY A 16 2.91 -4.35 -7.60
N TYR A 17 3.70 -4.88 -8.52
CA TYR A 17 5.15 -4.64 -8.49
C TYR A 17 5.67 -4.27 -9.87
N GLY A 18 4.93 -3.40 -10.54
CA GLY A 18 5.42 -2.80 -11.78
C GLY A 18 6.28 -1.60 -11.44
N ARG A 19 6.34 -0.65 -12.36
CA ARG A 19 7.17 0.52 -12.17
C ARG A 19 6.75 1.31 -10.93
N CYS A 20 5.46 1.53 -10.79
CA CYS A 20 4.94 2.31 -9.68
C CYS A 20 5.10 1.56 -8.37
N GLY A 21 4.68 0.31 -8.33
CA GLY A 21 4.74 -0.45 -7.08
C GLY A 21 6.17 -0.65 -6.59
N SER A 22 7.09 -0.94 -7.49
CA SER A 22 8.46 -1.16 -7.06
C SER A 22 9.11 0.12 -6.54
N ALA A 23 8.81 1.25 -7.19
CA ALA A 23 9.35 2.53 -6.72
C ALA A 23 8.80 2.88 -5.34
N LEU A 24 7.51 2.61 -5.12
CA LEU A 24 6.89 2.87 -3.84
C LEU A 24 7.51 1.99 -2.75
N CYS A 25 7.70 0.73 -3.04
CA CYS A 25 8.32 -0.18 -2.06
C CYS A 25 9.68 0.29 -1.63
N ARG A 26 10.46 0.79 -2.58
CA ARG A 26 11.80 1.30 -2.27
C ARG A 26 11.72 2.47 -1.31
N ARG A 27 10.75 3.37 -1.55
CA ARG A 27 10.60 4.54 -0.70
C ARG A 27 10.15 4.16 0.70
N LEU A 28 9.18 3.25 0.79
CA LEU A 28 8.67 2.84 2.09
C LEU A 28 9.77 2.15 2.90
N ALA A 29 10.53 1.28 2.24
CA ALA A 29 11.61 0.58 2.93
C ALA A 29 12.68 1.56 3.40
N ALA A 30 12.97 2.58 2.60
CA ALA A 30 13.95 3.59 2.98
C ALA A 30 13.52 4.37 4.22
N LEU A 31 12.21 4.45 4.46
CA LEU A 31 11.68 5.11 5.64
C LEU A 31 11.54 4.17 6.82
N GLY A 32 11.96 2.94 6.67
CA GLY A 32 11.95 1.99 7.77
C GLY A 32 10.70 1.14 7.87
N ALA A 33 9.80 1.21 6.91
CA ALA A 33 8.60 0.39 6.94
C ALA A 33 8.94 -1.06 6.63
N LYS A 34 8.10 -1.97 7.11
CA LYS A 34 8.19 -3.37 6.76
C LYS A 34 7.28 -3.61 5.58
N VAL A 35 7.87 -3.91 4.45
CA VAL A 35 7.15 -3.93 3.19
C VAL A 35 6.92 -5.35 2.70
N THR A 36 5.66 -5.66 2.44
CA THR A 36 5.26 -6.84 1.69
C THR A 36 4.72 -6.35 0.37
N ALA A 37 5.16 -6.92 -0.72
CA ALA A 37 4.66 -6.55 -2.04
C ALA A 37 4.03 -7.76 -2.70
N SER A 38 2.96 -7.56 -3.44
CA SER A 38 2.28 -8.65 -4.09
C SER A 38 2.36 -8.52 -5.59
N ALA A 39 2.38 -9.65 -6.26
CA ALA A 39 2.42 -9.70 -7.71
C ALA A 39 1.84 -11.01 -8.16
N ARG A 40 1.56 -11.08 -9.48
CA ARG A 40 0.98 -12.27 -10.06
C ARG A 40 2.02 -13.22 -10.62
N ARG A 41 3.10 -12.68 -11.17
CA ARG A 41 4.07 -13.49 -11.87
C ARG A 41 5.22 -13.89 -11.00
N ARG A 42 5.74 -15.06 -11.26
CA ARG A 42 6.87 -15.56 -10.51
C ARG A 42 8.08 -14.67 -10.60
N GLU A 43 8.33 -14.13 -11.79
CA GLU A 43 9.49 -13.25 -11.96
C GLU A 43 9.39 -12.02 -11.08
N GLN A 44 8.18 -11.50 -10.94
CA GLN A 44 7.99 -10.34 -10.09
C GLN A 44 8.16 -10.70 -8.64
N LEU A 45 7.65 -11.85 -8.23
CA LEU A 45 7.81 -12.29 -6.85
C LEU A 45 9.29 -12.50 -6.52
N ALA A 46 10.04 -13.06 -7.46
CA ALA A 46 11.48 -13.23 -7.25
C ALA A 46 12.18 -11.89 -7.12
N ARG A 47 11.74 -10.91 -7.92
CA ARG A 47 12.34 -9.59 -7.86
C ARG A 47 12.03 -8.89 -6.56
N ILE A 48 10.80 -9.05 -6.06
CA ILE A 48 10.43 -8.49 -4.76
C ILE A 48 11.37 -9.02 -3.68
N TYR A 49 11.61 -10.33 -3.69
CA TYR A 49 12.49 -10.93 -2.71
C TYR A 49 13.91 -10.42 -2.87
N ALA A 50 14.39 -10.35 -4.11
CA ALA A 50 15.75 -9.87 -4.36
C ALA A 50 15.94 -8.42 -3.93
N ASP A 51 14.88 -7.63 -4.02
CA ASP A 51 14.93 -6.24 -3.62
C ASP A 51 14.82 -6.05 -2.11
N GLY A 52 14.66 -7.12 -1.36
CA GLY A 52 14.66 -7.05 0.10
C GLY A 52 13.28 -6.94 0.72
N HIS A 53 12.23 -7.10 -0.05
CA HIS A 53 10.88 -7.05 0.48
C HIS A 53 10.31 -8.45 0.61
N THR A 54 9.19 -8.57 1.30
CA THR A 54 8.52 -9.86 1.45
C THR A 54 7.57 -10.07 0.28
N PRO A 55 7.74 -11.13 -0.51
CA PRO A 55 6.84 -11.36 -1.63
C PRO A 55 5.56 -12.04 -1.20
N CYS A 56 4.48 -11.75 -1.89
CA CYS A 56 3.18 -12.35 -1.62
C CYS A 56 2.43 -12.51 -2.94
N ASP A 57 1.94 -13.73 -3.20
CA ASP A 57 1.14 -13.98 -4.37
C ASP A 57 -0.16 -13.20 -4.25
N ILE A 58 -0.51 -12.43 -5.27
CA ILE A 58 -1.69 -11.58 -5.21
C ILE A 58 -2.98 -12.39 -5.09
N ASN A 59 -2.92 -13.66 -5.40
CA ASN A 59 -4.08 -14.54 -5.24
C ASN A 59 -4.16 -15.14 -3.86
N LYS A 60 -3.22 -14.82 -2.98
CA LYS A 60 -3.18 -15.36 -1.61
C LYS A 60 -2.85 -14.24 -0.65
N LEU A 61 -3.63 -13.19 -0.68
CA LEU A 61 -3.33 -11.98 0.09
C LEU A 61 -3.71 -12.07 1.56
N SER A 62 -4.61 -12.96 1.92
CA SER A 62 -5.14 -12.96 3.28
C SER A 62 -4.09 -12.86 4.37
N PRO A 63 -3.05 -13.69 4.36
CA PRO A 63 -2.09 -13.61 5.47
C PRO A 63 -1.36 -12.28 5.52
N ALA A 64 -1.13 -11.67 4.36
CA ALA A 64 -0.40 -10.41 4.32
C ALA A 64 -1.22 -9.26 4.89
N LEU A 65 -2.55 -9.38 4.81
CA LEU A 65 -3.43 -8.31 5.27
C LEU A 65 -3.64 -8.36 6.78
N ASP A 66 -3.41 -9.51 7.39
CA ASP A 66 -3.55 -9.61 8.84
C ASP A 66 -2.46 -8.78 9.50
N GLY A 67 -2.87 -7.83 10.32
CA GLY A 67 -1.90 -6.97 11.00
C GLY A 67 -1.30 -5.88 10.12
N CYS A 68 -1.74 -5.76 8.88
CA CYS A 68 -1.26 -4.73 7.99
C CYS A 68 -1.83 -3.38 8.39
N GLU A 69 -0.99 -2.37 8.43
CA GLU A 69 -1.44 -1.04 8.85
C GLU A 69 -1.78 -0.14 7.68
N VAL A 70 -1.11 -0.31 6.55
CA VAL A 70 -1.39 0.49 5.36
C VAL A 70 -1.30 -0.40 4.13
N VAL A 71 -2.32 -0.36 3.29
CA VAL A 71 -2.33 -1.05 2.02
C VAL A 71 -2.30 -0.02 0.91
N PHE A 72 -1.35 -0.14 0.00
CA PHE A 72 -1.25 0.72 -1.16
C PHE A 72 -1.61 -0.11 -2.39
N ASN A 73 -2.60 0.32 -3.13
CA ASN A 73 -2.94 -0.39 -4.36
C ASN A 73 -2.45 0.34 -5.59
N THR A 74 -1.70 -0.35 -6.44
CA THR A 74 -1.26 0.20 -7.72
C THR A 74 -1.82 -0.58 -8.91
N VAL A 75 -2.71 -1.55 -8.65
CA VAL A 75 -3.28 -2.40 -9.70
C VAL A 75 -4.64 -1.87 -10.10
N PRO A 76 -4.87 -1.54 -11.38
CA PRO A 76 -6.17 -1.02 -11.81
C PRO A 76 -7.17 -2.16 -12.07
N ALA A 77 -7.41 -2.96 -11.06
CA ALA A 77 -8.32 -4.09 -11.13
C ALA A 77 -8.82 -4.39 -9.72
N PRO A 78 -9.98 -5.02 -9.58
CA PRO A 78 -10.59 -5.24 -8.26
C PRO A 78 -9.88 -6.33 -7.48
N VAL A 79 -8.75 -6.00 -6.89
CA VAL A 79 -7.92 -6.95 -6.15
C VAL A 79 -8.23 -6.99 -4.67
N LEU A 80 -9.08 -6.08 -4.17
CA LEU A 80 -9.44 -6.03 -2.77
C LEU A 80 -10.97 -6.11 -2.60
N PRO A 81 -11.56 -7.28 -2.82
CA PRO A 81 -12.99 -7.43 -2.58
C PRO A 81 -13.28 -7.37 -1.09
N GLU A 82 -14.56 -7.27 -0.75
CA GLU A 82 -14.97 -7.08 0.62
C GLU A 82 -14.41 -8.11 1.57
N GLU A 83 -14.37 -9.37 1.14
CA GLU A 83 -13.89 -10.42 2.04
C GLU A 83 -12.41 -10.23 2.38
N LEU A 84 -11.63 -9.62 1.51
CA LEU A 84 -10.23 -9.32 1.84
C LEU A 84 -10.13 -8.06 2.68
N LEU A 85 -10.99 -7.08 2.42
CA LEU A 85 -10.98 -5.87 3.24
C LEU A 85 -11.29 -6.21 4.69
N ARG A 86 -12.08 -7.25 4.93
CA ARG A 86 -12.41 -7.65 6.29
C ARG A 86 -11.23 -8.19 7.06
N ARG A 87 -10.16 -8.57 6.37
CA ARG A 87 -8.96 -9.07 7.05
C ARG A 87 -8.12 -7.96 7.61
N LEU A 88 -8.35 -6.74 7.20
CA LEU A 88 -7.55 -5.61 7.66
C LEU A 88 -7.94 -5.22 9.07
N PRO A 89 -6.98 -4.76 9.87
CA PRO A 89 -7.30 -4.20 11.18
C PRO A 89 -8.26 -3.01 11.03
N PRO A 90 -9.08 -2.75 12.06
CA PRO A 90 -10.10 -1.69 11.92
C PRO A 90 -9.54 -0.32 11.60
N GLU A 91 -8.31 -0.05 12.00
CA GLU A 91 -7.74 1.27 11.78
C GLU A 91 -6.80 1.33 10.59
N ALA A 92 -6.80 0.29 9.78
CA ALA A 92 -5.90 0.26 8.64
C ALA A 92 -6.28 1.34 7.63
N LEU A 93 -5.27 1.79 6.91
CA LEU A 93 -5.46 2.78 5.87
C LEU A 93 -5.32 2.11 4.51
N VAL A 94 -6.26 2.36 3.64
CA VAL A 94 -6.19 1.89 2.26
C VAL A 94 -5.92 3.10 1.37
N VAL A 95 -4.81 3.07 0.63
CA VAL A 95 -4.44 4.16 -0.26
C VAL A 95 -4.56 3.65 -1.69
N GLU A 96 -5.48 4.24 -2.45
CA GLU A 96 -5.71 3.84 -3.83
C GLU A 96 -4.91 4.73 -4.76
N LEU A 97 -3.91 4.15 -5.41
CA LEU A 97 -3.07 4.89 -6.34
C LEU A 97 -3.36 4.55 -7.79
N ALA A 98 -4.07 3.46 -8.03
CA ALA A 98 -4.41 3.06 -9.39
C ALA A 98 -5.55 3.94 -9.91
N SER A 99 -5.60 4.08 -11.24
CA SER A 99 -6.71 4.79 -11.83
C SER A 99 -7.96 3.92 -11.74
N ALA A 100 -9.11 4.55 -11.97
CA ALA A 100 -10.38 3.85 -11.92
C ALA A 100 -10.32 2.60 -12.79
N PRO A 101 -10.95 1.51 -12.36
CA PRO A 101 -11.91 1.43 -11.24
C PRO A 101 -11.25 1.25 -9.88
N GLY A 102 -9.95 1.10 -9.81
CA GLY A 102 -9.29 0.94 -8.54
C GLY A 102 -9.33 -0.48 -8.02
N GLY A 103 -8.79 -0.69 -6.83
CA GLY A 103 -8.65 -2.01 -6.24
C GLY A 103 -9.82 -2.45 -5.39
N CYS A 104 -10.57 -1.50 -4.83
CA CYS A 104 -11.73 -1.82 -4.03
C CYS A 104 -12.78 -0.75 -4.21
N ASP A 105 -13.99 -1.08 -3.75
CA ASP A 105 -15.09 -0.14 -3.78
C ASP A 105 -14.94 0.79 -2.57
N ALA A 106 -14.77 2.08 -2.84
CA ALA A 106 -14.56 3.05 -1.77
C ALA A 106 -15.74 3.07 -0.80
N ALA A 107 -16.96 2.94 -1.32
CA ALA A 107 -18.14 2.97 -0.47
C ALA A 107 -18.15 1.78 0.48
N VAL A 108 -17.72 0.62 0.00
CA VAL A 108 -17.66 -0.57 0.86
C VAL A 108 -16.61 -0.38 1.94
N ALA A 109 -15.43 0.12 1.57
CA ALA A 109 -14.37 0.33 2.53
C ALA A 109 -14.81 1.29 3.62
N GLU A 110 -15.47 2.38 3.23
CA GLU A 110 -15.92 3.37 4.20
C GLU A 110 -17.04 2.82 5.08
N ALA A 111 -17.94 2.05 4.50
CA ALA A 111 -19.01 1.45 5.28
C ALA A 111 -18.48 0.49 6.33
N MET A 112 -17.30 -0.08 6.09
CA MET A 112 -16.66 -0.98 7.04
C MET A 112 -15.84 -0.24 8.07
N GLY A 113 -15.77 1.08 7.98
CA GLY A 113 -15.01 1.87 8.94
C GLY A 113 -13.53 1.99 8.64
N LEU A 114 -13.10 1.52 7.48
CA LEU A 114 -11.69 1.64 7.11
C LEU A 114 -11.40 3.05 6.62
N ARG A 115 -10.18 3.49 6.84
CA ARG A 115 -9.75 4.76 6.27
C ARG A 115 -9.38 4.54 4.82
N TYR A 116 -9.82 5.44 3.97
CA TYR A 116 -9.60 5.28 2.54
C TYR A 116 -9.15 6.61 1.95
N ARG A 117 -8.09 6.58 1.16
CA ARG A 117 -7.58 7.75 0.45
C ARG A 117 -7.41 7.39 -1.00
N ASN A 118 -7.95 8.22 -1.86
CA ASN A 118 -7.86 7.99 -3.29
C ASN A 118 -6.95 9.04 -3.90
N ALA A 119 -5.86 8.62 -4.51
CA ALA A 119 -4.90 9.52 -5.13
C ALA A 119 -4.48 8.99 -6.49
N PRO A 120 -5.43 8.86 -7.42
CA PRO A 120 -5.15 8.24 -8.70
C PRO A 120 -4.23 9.10 -9.55
N GLY A 121 -3.51 8.44 -10.43
CA GLY A 121 -2.69 9.13 -11.41
C GLY A 121 -1.38 9.66 -10.90
N LEU A 122 -1.19 9.68 -9.61
CA LEU A 122 0.02 10.24 -9.06
C LEU A 122 1.27 9.46 -9.44
N PRO A 123 1.34 8.18 -9.11
CA PRO A 123 2.60 7.46 -9.34
C PRO A 123 2.86 7.16 -10.79
N GLY A 124 1.85 7.07 -11.60
CA GLY A 124 2.03 6.68 -12.99
C GLY A 124 2.82 7.69 -13.77
N LYS A 125 2.72 8.93 -13.40
CA LYS A 125 3.39 9.98 -14.14
C LYS A 125 4.41 10.73 -13.34
N ALA A 126 4.30 10.68 -12.03
CA ALA A 126 5.22 11.42 -11.19
C ALA A 126 6.53 10.70 -11.07
N ALA A 127 7.58 11.45 -10.90
CA ALA A 127 8.87 10.87 -10.57
C ALA A 127 8.73 10.16 -9.22
N PRO A 128 9.49 9.10 -9.01
CA PRO A 128 9.42 8.37 -7.75
C PRO A 128 9.61 9.26 -6.52
N ARG A 129 10.46 10.27 -6.64
CA ARG A 129 10.69 11.17 -5.53
C ARG A 129 9.43 11.97 -5.19
N THR A 130 8.73 12.47 -6.22
CA THR A 130 7.51 13.22 -6.02
C THR A 130 6.43 12.35 -5.37
N ALA A 131 6.31 11.11 -5.84
CA ALA A 131 5.34 10.20 -5.27
C ALA A 131 5.63 9.94 -3.80
N GLY A 132 6.92 9.76 -3.49
CA GLY A 132 7.30 9.52 -2.10
C GLY A 132 6.99 10.70 -1.21
N GLU A 133 7.23 11.90 -1.71
CA GLU A 133 6.91 13.10 -0.95
C GLU A 133 5.43 13.22 -0.69
N TYR A 134 4.63 12.94 -1.71
CA TYR A 134 3.19 13.00 -1.56
C TYR A 134 2.70 11.98 -0.54
N LEU A 135 3.23 10.76 -0.61
CA LEU A 135 2.83 9.74 0.34
C LEU A 135 3.20 10.12 1.75
N GLY A 136 4.37 10.74 1.92
CA GLY A 136 4.76 11.21 3.23
C GLY A 136 3.78 12.23 3.77
N GLN A 137 3.28 13.12 2.91
CA GLN A 137 2.30 14.09 3.34
C GLN A 137 0.98 13.45 3.71
N VAL A 138 0.52 12.49 2.91
CA VAL A 138 -0.73 11.81 3.18
C VAL A 138 -0.66 11.10 4.52
N ILE A 139 0.43 10.40 4.77
CA ILE A 139 0.57 9.64 5.98
C ILE A 139 0.68 10.56 7.19
N ARG A 140 1.43 11.63 7.07
CA ARG A 140 1.58 12.57 8.17
C ARG A 140 0.26 13.26 8.54
N GLY A 141 -0.68 13.30 7.59
CA GLY A 141 -1.97 13.89 7.87
C GLY A 141 -2.91 13.00 8.63
N LEU A 142 -2.51 11.77 8.96
CA LEU A 142 -3.38 10.89 9.71
C LEU A 142 -3.25 11.18 11.19
N PRO A 143 -4.38 11.28 11.91
CA PRO A 143 -4.31 11.69 13.31
C PRO A 143 -3.38 10.86 14.17
N HIS A 144 -3.43 9.54 14.02
CA HIS A 144 -2.62 8.71 14.90
C HIS A 144 -1.14 8.76 14.55
N TRP A 145 -0.79 9.45 13.49
CA TRP A 145 0.61 9.54 13.07
C TRP A 145 1.23 10.85 13.46
N GLU A 146 0.46 11.73 14.03
CA GLU A 146 0.97 13.01 14.43
C GLU A 146 1.26 13.09 15.92
N GLU A 147 1.00 12.02 16.61
CA GLU A 147 1.25 12.07 18.03
C GLU A 147 2.61 11.54 18.43
#